data_0004fe8d71cbd3d2e80aacd6e089568b
#
_entry.id   0004fe8d71cbd3d2e80aacd6e089568b
#
_cell.length_a   1.000
_cell.length_b   1.000
_cell.length_c   1.000
_cell.angle_alpha   90.00
_cell.angle_beta   90.00
_cell.angle_gamma   90.00
#
_symmetry.space_group_name_H-M   'P 1'
#
loop_
_entity.id
_entity.type
_entity.pdbx_description
1 polymer ?
#
loop_
_entity_poly.entity_id
_entity_poly.type
_entity_poly.pdbx_seq_one_letter_code
_entity_poly.pdbx_strand_id
1 'polypeptide(L)'
;MTPELNTRPRLAVGCRLNEKGQPSRVLHMPERALRLNGPSLEIVERCDGTRTVREIVSELQKLYSKAEPQKVETDILGYLALLHDQRALDFTFDQADRSADAK
;
A
#
# COMPACT_ATOMS: atom_id res chain seq x y z
N MET A 1 10.70 -6.74 4.49
CA MET A 1 10.48 -7.67 3.37
C MET A 1 9.77 -6.97 2.24
N THR A 2 10.30 -7.10 1.04
CA THR A 2 9.73 -6.42 -0.10
C THR A 2 8.56 -7.21 -0.65
N PRO A 3 7.41 -6.58 -0.88
CA PRO A 3 6.26 -7.31 -1.41
C PRO A 3 6.46 -7.70 -2.87
N GLU A 4 5.84 -8.79 -3.26
CA GLU A 4 5.85 -9.20 -4.66
C GLU A 4 4.83 -8.38 -5.44
N LEU A 5 5.10 -8.21 -6.72
CA LEU A 5 4.27 -7.33 -7.54
C LEU A 5 2.85 -7.83 -7.75
N ASN A 6 2.61 -9.10 -7.58
CA ASN A 6 1.26 -9.64 -7.78
C ASN A 6 0.49 -9.81 -6.47
N THR A 7 1.00 -9.33 -5.36
CA THR A 7 0.24 -9.34 -4.13
C THR A 7 -0.68 -8.12 -4.06
N ARG A 8 -1.71 -8.22 -3.24
CA ARG A 8 -2.68 -7.14 -3.07
C ARG A 8 -2.60 -6.63 -1.65
N PRO A 9 -2.03 -5.45 -1.45
CA PRO A 9 -1.93 -4.90 -0.09
C PRO A 9 -3.27 -4.34 0.37
N ARG A 10 -3.53 -4.51 1.65
CA ARG A 10 -4.70 -3.91 2.28
C ARG A 10 -4.35 -3.57 3.71
N LEU A 11 -5.09 -2.65 4.30
CA LEU A 11 -4.84 -2.28 5.68
C LEU A 11 -5.15 -3.46 6.59
N ALA A 12 -4.30 -3.64 7.58
CA ALA A 12 -4.48 -4.72 8.54
C ALA A 12 -5.69 -4.45 9.42
N VAL A 13 -6.21 -5.50 10.04
CA VAL A 13 -7.32 -5.36 10.96
C VAL A 13 -6.97 -4.38 12.04
N GLY A 14 -7.86 -3.44 12.31
CA GLY A 14 -7.62 -2.41 13.31
C GLY A 14 -6.93 -1.17 12.78
N CYS A 15 -6.58 -1.15 11.50
CA CYS A 15 -5.94 0.01 10.88
C CYS A 15 -6.89 0.61 9.87
N ARG A 16 -6.96 1.94 9.83
CA ARG A 16 -7.85 2.60 8.88
C ARG A 16 -7.44 4.04 8.68
N LEU A 17 -7.82 4.56 7.52
CA LEU A 17 -7.65 5.98 7.24
C LEU A 17 -8.84 6.75 7.79
N ASN A 18 -8.59 7.98 8.24
CA ASN A 18 -9.67 8.85 8.61
C ASN A 18 -10.42 9.30 7.34
N GLU A 19 -11.54 9.98 7.54
CA GLU A 19 -12.39 10.36 6.42
C GLU A 19 -11.73 11.41 5.54
N LYS A 20 -12.09 11.36 4.27
CA LYS A 20 -11.65 12.39 3.35
C LYS A 20 -12.23 13.74 3.76
N GLY A 21 -11.50 14.79 3.42
CA GLY A 21 -11.95 16.14 3.76
C GLY A 21 -11.44 16.63 5.08
N GLN A 22 -10.81 15.76 5.86
CA GLN A 22 -10.20 16.19 7.11
C GLN A 22 -8.97 17.04 6.81
N PRO A 23 -8.64 17.98 7.70
CA PRO A 23 -7.44 18.81 7.47
C PRO A 23 -6.16 18.00 7.34
N SER A 24 -6.08 16.88 8.02
CA SER A 24 -4.94 15.99 7.91
C SER A 24 -5.44 14.59 7.68
N ARG A 25 -4.73 13.87 6.80
CA ARG A 25 -5.03 12.45 6.61
C ARG A 25 -4.16 11.63 7.55
N VAL A 26 -4.78 10.74 8.26
CA VAL A 26 -4.10 9.97 9.30
C VAL A 26 -4.44 8.51 9.14
N LEU A 27 -3.42 7.67 9.22
CA LEU A 27 -3.59 6.23 9.30
C LEU A 27 -3.64 5.85 10.77
N HIS A 28 -4.81 5.40 11.21
CA HIS A 28 -5.01 4.99 12.60
C HIS A 28 -4.64 3.53 12.76
N MET A 29 -3.81 3.25 13.74
CA MET A 29 -3.39 1.91 14.09
C MET A 29 -3.74 1.68 15.55
N PRO A 30 -3.77 0.41 16.01
CA PRO A 30 -4.23 0.15 17.38
C PRO A 30 -3.50 0.93 18.46
N GLU A 31 -2.21 1.17 18.29
CA GLU A 31 -1.45 1.82 19.34
C GLU A 31 -0.83 3.14 18.93
N ARG A 32 -1.14 3.61 17.73
CA ARG A 32 -0.56 4.87 17.28
C ARG A 32 -1.26 5.35 16.03
N ALA A 33 -0.87 6.54 15.60
CA ALA A 33 -1.40 7.12 14.38
C ALA A 33 -0.25 7.68 13.57
N LEU A 34 -0.39 7.63 12.26
CA LEU A 34 0.65 8.10 11.35
C LEU A 34 0.04 9.12 10.41
N ARG A 35 0.58 10.34 10.43
CA ARG A 35 0.11 11.37 9.52
C ARG A 35 0.64 11.10 8.12
N LEU A 36 -0.22 11.22 7.14
CA LEU A 36 0.13 10.92 5.76
C LEU A 36 -0.01 12.16 4.90
N ASN A 37 0.91 12.32 3.97
CA ASN A 37 0.80 13.39 2.99
C ASN A 37 1.60 12.99 1.76
N GLY A 38 1.30 13.67 0.63
CA GLY A 38 2.02 13.41 -0.62
C GLY A 38 2.02 11.95 -1.00
N PRO A 39 3.18 11.42 -1.38
CA PRO A 39 3.24 10.03 -1.87
C PRO A 39 2.77 9.00 -0.86
N SER A 40 3.02 9.20 0.44
CA SER A 40 2.59 8.21 1.41
C SER A 40 1.08 8.09 1.46
N LEU A 41 0.37 9.21 1.35
CA LEU A 41 -1.08 9.17 1.31
C LEU A 41 -1.58 8.44 0.06
N GLU A 42 -0.96 8.74 -1.09
CA GLU A 42 -1.38 8.10 -2.33
C GLU A 42 -1.19 6.58 -2.26
N ILE A 43 -0.11 6.15 -1.63
CA ILE A 43 0.14 4.72 -1.50
C ILE A 43 -0.92 4.07 -0.60
N VAL A 44 -1.15 4.67 0.57
CA VAL A 44 -2.06 4.05 1.54
C VAL A 44 -3.49 4.05 1.03
N GLU A 45 -3.90 5.10 0.32
CA GLU A 45 -5.26 5.15 -0.22
C GLU A 45 -5.53 4.01 -1.19
N ARG A 46 -4.50 3.48 -1.82
CA ARG A 46 -4.64 2.40 -2.78
C ARG A 46 -4.50 1.01 -2.17
N CYS A 47 -4.24 0.94 -0.87
CA CYS A 47 -4.06 -0.33 -0.17
C CYS A 47 -5.40 -0.83 0.36
N ASP A 48 -6.31 -1.14 -0.55
CA ASP A 48 -7.66 -1.55 -0.20
C ASP A 48 -7.95 -3.01 -0.56
N GLY A 49 -6.92 -3.74 -0.99
CA GLY A 49 -7.09 -5.14 -1.33
C GLY A 49 -7.57 -5.38 -2.76
N THR A 50 -7.88 -4.32 -3.50
CA THR A 50 -8.38 -4.48 -4.87
C THR A 50 -7.30 -4.29 -5.93
N ARG A 51 -6.17 -3.70 -5.55
CA ARG A 51 -5.08 -3.44 -6.49
C ARG A 51 -3.88 -4.26 -6.12
N THR A 52 -3.19 -4.79 -7.13
CA THR A 52 -1.90 -5.42 -6.89
C THR A 52 -0.84 -4.35 -6.69
N VAL A 53 0.30 -4.76 -6.12
CA VAL A 53 1.43 -3.83 -5.99
C VAL A 53 1.81 -3.28 -7.36
N ARG A 54 1.82 -4.15 -8.38
CA ARG A 54 2.14 -3.70 -9.74
C ARG A 54 1.20 -2.58 -10.20
N GLU A 55 -0.09 -2.72 -9.91
CA GLU A 55 -1.05 -1.70 -10.31
C GLU A 55 -0.83 -0.39 -9.56
N ILE A 56 -0.51 -0.50 -8.28
CA ILE A 56 -0.23 0.70 -7.48
C ILE A 56 1.00 1.41 -8.05
N VAL A 57 2.05 0.66 -8.33
CA VAL A 57 3.26 1.25 -8.90
C VAL A 57 2.94 1.95 -10.21
N SER A 58 2.19 1.27 -11.10
CA SER A 58 1.87 1.83 -12.40
C SER A 58 1.06 3.12 -12.26
N GLU A 59 0.06 3.13 -11.38
CA GLU A 59 -0.75 4.32 -11.20
C GLU A 59 0.06 5.49 -10.66
N LEU A 60 0.96 5.21 -9.73
CA LEU A 60 1.75 6.29 -9.15
C LEU A 60 2.86 6.77 -10.08
N GLN A 61 3.37 5.88 -10.93
CA GLN A 61 4.31 6.33 -11.95
C GLN A 61 3.65 7.33 -12.91
N LYS A 62 2.39 7.13 -13.20
CA LYS A 62 1.66 8.09 -14.04
C LYS A 62 1.38 9.39 -13.28
N LEU A 63 1.02 9.27 -12.02
CA LEU A 63 0.70 10.45 -11.21
C LEU A 63 1.95 11.32 -11.00
N TYR A 64 3.08 10.69 -10.80
CA TYR A 64 4.34 11.38 -10.59
C TYR A 64 5.22 11.23 -11.82
N SER A 65 4.68 11.62 -12.96
CA SER A 65 5.33 11.39 -14.24
C SER A 65 6.65 12.12 -14.40
N LYS A 66 6.89 13.14 -13.59
CA LYS A 66 8.16 13.86 -13.65
C LYS A 66 9.26 13.18 -12.87
N ALA A 67 8.91 12.21 -12.04
CA ALA A 67 9.91 11.46 -11.30
C ALA A 67 10.35 10.25 -12.10
N GLU A 68 11.54 9.76 -11.80
CA GLU A 68 12.05 8.57 -12.48
C GLU A 68 11.18 7.37 -12.13
N PRO A 69 10.66 6.63 -13.12
CA PRO A 69 9.77 5.52 -12.82
C PRO A 69 10.37 4.49 -11.89
N GLN A 70 11.63 4.18 -12.05
CA GLN A 70 12.24 3.19 -11.19
C GLN A 70 12.36 3.67 -9.75
N LYS A 71 12.60 4.97 -9.57
CA LYS A 71 12.66 5.51 -8.23
C LYS A 71 11.28 5.46 -7.57
N VAL A 72 10.24 5.74 -8.34
CA VAL A 72 8.87 5.64 -7.82
C VAL A 72 8.59 4.23 -7.36
N GLU A 73 8.94 3.24 -8.18
CA GLU A 73 8.73 1.85 -7.81
C GLU A 73 9.51 1.49 -6.54
N THR A 74 10.79 1.86 -6.47
CA THR A 74 11.61 1.55 -5.32
C THR A 74 11.04 2.17 -4.04
N ASP A 75 10.61 3.42 -4.13
CA ASP A 75 10.07 4.10 -2.97
C ASP A 75 8.77 3.44 -2.50
N ILE A 76 7.92 3.05 -3.44
CA ILE A 76 6.66 2.40 -3.08
C ILE A 76 6.93 1.07 -2.40
N LEU A 77 7.79 0.26 -2.98
CA LEU A 77 8.09 -1.04 -2.40
C LEU A 77 8.68 -0.91 -1.01
N GLY A 78 9.55 0.06 -0.82
CA GLY A 78 10.14 0.30 0.50
C GLY A 78 9.11 0.74 1.52
N TYR A 79 8.19 1.60 1.11
CA TYR A 79 7.18 2.09 2.02
C TYR A 79 6.18 0.97 2.38
N LEU A 80 5.79 0.16 1.41
CA LEU A 80 4.91 -0.96 1.69
C LEU A 80 5.57 -1.96 2.65
N ALA A 81 6.86 -2.21 2.46
CA ALA A 81 7.58 -3.08 3.36
C ALA A 81 7.62 -2.52 4.77
N LEU A 82 7.83 -1.22 4.89
CA LEU A 82 7.85 -0.58 6.19
C LEU A 82 6.51 -0.71 6.90
N LEU A 83 5.42 -0.45 6.17
CA LEU A 83 4.10 -0.56 6.76
C LEU A 83 3.78 -1.99 7.15
N HIS A 84 4.21 -2.94 6.37
CA HIS A 84 4.01 -4.34 6.69
C HIS A 84 4.78 -4.72 7.96
N ASP A 85 6.02 -4.24 8.07
CA ASP A 85 6.81 -4.50 9.26
C ASP A 85 6.17 -3.90 10.51
N GLN A 86 5.46 -2.81 10.35
CA GLN A 86 4.75 -2.18 11.47
C GLN A 86 3.37 -2.76 11.69
N ARG A 87 3.04 -3.81 10.95
CA ARG A 87 1.77 -4.52 11.06
C ARG A 87 0.58 -3.66 10.67
N ALA A 88 0.82 -2.70 9.80
CA ALA A 88 -0.25 -1.84 9.27
C ALA A 88 -0.85 -2.38 7.99
N LEU A 89 -0.17 -3.28 7.31
CA LEU A 89 -0.62 -3.84 6.05
C LEU A 89 -0.57 -5.35 6.07
N ASP A 90 -1.53 -5.96 5.38
CA ASP A 90 -1.50 -7.36 5.03
C ASP A 90 -1.35 -7.47 3.52
N PHE A 91 -0.65 -8.50 3.07
CA PHE A 91 -0.53 -8.79 1.64
C PHE A 91 -1.30 -10.06 1.34
N THR A 92 -2.17 -9.99 0.35
CA THR A 92 -2.88 -11.18 -0.10
C THR A 92 -2.44 -11.49 -1.52
N PHE A 93 -2.49 -12.77 -1.86
CA PHE A 93 -2.11 -13.20 -3.20
C PHE A 93 -3.31 -13.23 -4.11
N ASP A 94 -3.04 -13.24 -5.40
CA ASP A 94 -4.08 -13.38 -6.37
C ASP A 94 -4.82 -14.67 -6.19
N GLN A 95 -6.05 -14.68 -6.68
CA GLN A 95 -6.90 -15.85 -6.59
C GLN A 95 -6.26 -17.10 -7.19
N ALA A 96 -5.57 -16.89 -8.30
CA ALA A 96 -4.94 -18.02 -8.97
C ALA A 96 -3.89 -18.67 -8.10
N ASP A 97 -3.14 -17.88 -7.37
CA ASP A 97 -2.11 -18.40 -6.50
C ASP A 97 -2.71 -19.24 -5.38
N ARG A 98 -3.82 -18.77 -4.86
CA ARG A 98 -4.47 -19.47 -3.81
C ARG A 98 -4.97 -20.83 -4.26
N SER A 99 -5.48 -20.88 -5.47
CA SER A 99 -5.96 -22.15 -6.01
C SER A 99 -4.86 -23.17 -6.09
N ALA A 100 -3.69 -22.73 -6.49
CA ALA A 100 -2.56 -23.64 -6.60
C ALA A 100 -2.18 -24.18 -5.22
N ASP A 101 -2.26 -23.34 -4.24
CA ASP A 101 -1.89 -23.76 -2.90
C ASP A 101 -2.86 -24.73 -2.32
N ALA A 102 -4.07 -24.62 -2.71
CA ALA A 102 -5.10 -25.41 -2.10
C ALA A 102 -4.91 -26.89 -2.31
N LYS A 103 -4.05 -27.29 -3.17
CA LYS A 103 -3.93 -28.64 -3.49
C LYS A 103 -3.11 -29.41 -2.78
#